data_d693d2f080fc95ba74cde942b85948e4
#
_entry.id   d693d2f080fc95ba74cde942b85948e4
#
_cell.length_a   1.000
_cell.length_b   1.000
_cell.length_c   1.000
_cell.angle_alpha   90.00
_cell.angle_beta   90.00
_cell.angle_gamma   90.00
#
_symmetry.space_group_name_H-M   'P 1'
#
loop_
_entity.id
_entity.type
_entity.pdbx_description
1 polymer ?
#
loop_
_entity_poly.entity_id
_entity_poly.type
_entity_poly.pdbx_seq_one_letter_code
_entity_poly.pdbx_strand_id
1 'polypeptide(L)'
;IEREGKWCILFALRWMGDPAVGKTALAQIFRSDGAQFQKNYTLTTGVDLVVKTVPVPDTADSVELFILDSAGKELFSEMLDKLWESPSVLCLVYDVTNEQSFTNCSKWLEKARSQIPGINLPVGVLVGNKTDLAGRRAVESAQARAWALSQGLECFETSVKEMINYEAPFHSLAKQFHHLYQEKLEVFQALV
;
A
#
# COMPACT_ATOMS: atom_id res chain seq x y z
N ILE A 1 19.74 -8.13 -2.97
CA ILE A 1 21.10 -7.67 -2.57
C ILE A 1 21.37 -8.24 -1.19
N GLU A 2 22.44 -9.04 -1.05
CA GLU A 2 22.87 -9.56 0.24
C GLU A 2 23.64 -8.48 1.00
N ARG A 3 23.20 -8.18 2.22
CA ARG A 3 23.91 -7.30 3.15
C ARG A 3 24.07 -8.04 4.48
N GLU A 4 25.29 -8.28 4.91
CA GLU A 4 25.62 -8.92 6.20
C GLU A 4 24.93 -10.28 6.43
N GLY A 5 24.80 -11.12 5.38
CA GLY A 5 24.13 -12.43 5.46
C GLY A 5 22.60 -12.35 5.52
N LYS A 6 22.01 -11.18 5.27
CA LYS A 6 20.56 -10.95 5.19
C LYS A 6 20.17 -10.60 3.75
N TRP A 7 19.09 -11.19 3.28
CA TRP A 7 18.54 -10.83 1.98
C TRP A 7 17.71 -9.55 2.11
N CYS A 8 18.08 -8.53 1.34
CA CYS A 8 17.28 -7.33 1.17
C CYS A 8 16.61 -7.38 -0.19
N ILE A 9 15.30 -7.56 -0.20
CA ILE A 9 14.51 -7.70 -1.41
C ILE A 9 13.87 -6.34 -1.71
N LEU A 10 14.05 -5.86 -2.95
CA LEU A 10 13.54 -4.57 -3.41
C LEU A 10 12.15 -4.74 -4.02
N PHE A 11 11.17 -3.93 -3.63
CA PHE A 11 9.90 -3.91 -4.33
C PHE A 11 9.21 -2.53 -4.35
N ALA A 12 8.46 -2.30 -5.41
CA ALA A 12 7.70 -1.08 -5.60
C ALA A 12 6.28 -1.23 -5.06
N LEU A 13 5.89 -0.37 -4.13
CA LEU A 13 4.54 -0.26 -3.59
C LEU A 13 3.77 0.81 -4.34
N ARG A 14 2.65 0.43 -4.91
CA ARG A 14 1.72 1.36 -5.54
C ARG A 14 0.62 1.79 -4.57
N TRP A 15 0.58 3.08 -4.26
CA TRP A 15 -0.52 3.70 -3.53
C TRP A 15 -1.64 4.11 -4.47
N MET A 16 -2.86 3.70 -4.16
CA MET A 16 -4.04 4.10 -4.92
C MET A 16 -5.17 4.51 -3.99
N GLY A 17 -5.98 5.43 -4.44
CA GLY A 17 -7.13 5.96 -3.70
C GLY A 17 -7.37 7.42 -4.03
N ASP A 18 -8.53 7.90 -3.65
CA ASP A 18 -9.01 9.25 -3.93
C ASP A 18 -8.11 10.34 -3.28
N PRO A 19 -8.22 11.58 -3.74
CA PRO A 19 -7.57 12.71 -3.06
C PRO A 19 -8.00 12.82 -1.60
N ALA A 20 -7.12 13.29 -0.74
CA ALA A 20 -7.38 13.57 0.68
C ALA A 20 -7.75 12.37 1.57
N VAL A 21 -7.66 11.12 1.11
CA VAL A 21 -7.85 9.93 1.97
C VAL A 21 -6.69 9.70 2.95
N GLY A 22 -5.55 10.37 2.76
CA GLY A 22 -4.40 10.35 3.67
C GLY A 22 -3.23 9.50 3.22
N LYS A 23 -3.08 9.18 1.93
CA LYS A 23 -1.95 8.43 1.38
C LYS A 23 -0.59 9.00 1.77
N THR A 24 -0.34 10.25 1.41
CA THR A 24 0.89 10.98 1.76
C THR A 24 1.15 11.01 3.26
N ALA A 25 0.12 11.28 4.06
CA ALA A 25 0.26 11.32 5.51
C ALA A 25 0.64 9.95 6.09
N LEU A 26 0.09 8.86 5.55
CA LEU A 26 0.43 7.50 5.96
C LEU A 26 1.86 7.13 5.55
N ALA A 27 2.31 7.51 4.35
CA ALA A 27 3.68 7.31 3.90
C ALA A 27 4.69 8.08 4.78
N GLN A 28 4.39 9.34 5.10
CA GLN A 28 5.25 10.19 5.92
C GLN A 28 5.38 9.68 7.36
N ILE A 29 4.26 9.27 7.99
CA ILE A 29 4.30 8.77 9.36
C ILE A 29 5.02 7.42 9.43
N PHE A 30 4.83 6.58 8.44
CA PHE A 30 5.55 5.32 8.33
C PHE A 30 7.06 5.56 8.13
N ARG A 31 7.47 6.48 7.27
CA ARG A 31 8.88 6.85 7.06
C ARG A 31 9.55 7.35 8.33
N SER A 32 8.84 8.13 9.14
CA SER A 32 9.38 8.81 10.33
C SER A 32 9.21 8.03 11.64
N ASP A 33 8.78 6.76 11.59
CA ASP A 33 8.49 5.94 12.79
C ASP A 33 7.54 6.64 13.77
N GLY A 34 6.53 7.32 13.24
CA GLY A 34 5.55 8.07 14.04
C GLY A 34 6.00 9.46 14.48
N ALA A 35 7.21 9.91 14.14
CA ALA A 35 7.74 11.17 14.66
C ALA A 35 7.17 12.43 14.00
N GLN A 36 6.60 12.33 12.81
CA GLN A 36 6.12 13.50 12.06
C GLN A 36 4.71 13.30 11.52
N PHE A 37 3.75 13.98 12.13
CA PHE A 37 2.43 14.19 11.55
C PHE A 37 2.27 15.66 11.12
N GLN A 38 2.13 15.90 9.82
CA GLN A 38 1.84 17.25 9.33
C GLN A 38 0.35 17.55 9.51
N LYS A 39 0.03 18.54 10.34
CA LYS A 39 -1.35 18.98 10.58
C LYS A 39 -1.98 19.69 9.39
N ASN A 40 -1.17 20.25 8.49
CA ASN A 40 -1.65 21.00 7.33
C ASN A 40 -1.70 20.09 6.10
N TYR A 41 -2.87 19.99 5.49
CA TYR A 41 -3.02 19.30 4.22
C TYR A 41 -2.31 20.09 3.11
N THR A 42 -1.31 19.46 2.50
CA THR A 42 -0.68 19.93 1.27
C THR A 42 -1.03 18.96 0.15
N LEU A 43 -1.49 19.51 -0.97
CA LEU A 43 -1.77 18.69 -2.16
C LEU A 43 -0.43 18.17 -2.70
N THR A 44 -0.30 16.85 -2.85
CA THR A 44 0.87 16.26 -3.52
C THR A 44 0.85 16.65 -4.99
N THR A 45 1.89 17.35 -5.43
CA THR A 45 2.10 17.71 -6.84
C THR A 45 3.19 16.80 -7.40
N GLY A 46 2.80 15.85 -8.24
CA GLY A 46 3.74 14.88 -8.83
C GLY A 46 3.84 13.57 -8.05
N VAL A 47 5.04 13.03 -7.98
CA VAL A 47 5.37 11.77 -7.29
C VAL A 47 6.51 12.01 -6.31
N ASP A 48 6.34 11.58 -5.07
CA ASP A 48 7.41 11.53 -4.07
C ASP A 48 7.81 10.07 -3.82
N LEU A 49 9.11 9.82 -3.65
CA LEU A 49 9.65 8.51 -3.38
C LEU A 49 10.03 8.39 -1.89
N VAL A 50 9.36 7.49 -1.20
CA VAL A 50 9.71 7.11 0.16
C VAL A 50 10.34 5.72 0.15
N VAL A 51 11.52 5.58 0.72
CA VAL A 51 12.21 4.29 0.84
C VAL A 51 12.35 3.93 2.30
N LYS A 52 11.95 2.70 2.66
CA LYS A 52 12.10 2.19 4.02
C LYS A 52 12.33 0.69 4.02
N THR A 53 13.27 0.24 4.85
CA THR A 53 13.51 -1.18 5.11
C THR A 53 12.57 -1.69 6.19
N VAL A 54 11.87 -2.77 5.91
CA VAL A 54 10.91 -3.43 6.80
C VAL A 54 11.40 -4.85 7.11
N PRO A 55 11.59 -5.22 8.37
CA PRO A 55 11.90 -6.61 8.70
C PRO A 55 10.71 -7.51 8.37
N VAL A 56 10.99 -8.70 7.84
CA VAL A 56 9.96 -9.71 7.62
C VAL A 56 9.79 -10.52 8.92
N PRO A 57 8.58 -10.52 9.52
CA PRO A 57 8.34 -11.26 10.75
C PRO A 57 8.75 -12.73 10.64
N ASP A 58 9.29 -13.28 11.72
CA ASP A 58 9.71 -14.69 11.86
C ASP A 58 10.83 -15.14 10.90
N THR A 59 11.54 -14.20 10.27
CA THR A 59 12.69 -14.46 9.39
C THR A 59 13.88 -13.58 9.75
N ALA A 60 15.06 -13.87 9.19
CA ALA A 60 16.22 -12.98 9.25
C ALA A 60 16.22 -11.93 8.13
N ASP A 61 15.27 -12.02 7.22
CA ASP A 61 15.21 -11.21 6.01
C ASP A 61 14.54 -9.84 6.25
N SER A 62 14.81 -8.94 5.36
CA SER A 62 14.16 -7.63 5.30
C SER A 62 13.77 -7.28 3.88
N VAL A 63 12.77 -6.44 3.76
CA VAL A 63 12.27 -5.96 2.47
C VAL A 63 12.44 -4.44 2.41
N GLU A 64 13.04 -3.95 1.34
CA GLU A 64 13.16 -2.51 1.09
C GLU A 64 11.97 -2.05 0.24
N LEU A 65 11.10 -1.29 0.89
CA LEU A 65 9.88 -0.72 0.30
C LEU A 65 10.19 0.57 -0.44
N PHE A 66 9.90 0.62 -1.72
CA PHE A 66 9.89 1.82 -2.55
C PHE A 66 8.45 2.30 -2.69
N ILE A 67 8.03 3.24 -1.87
CA ILE A 67 6.68 3.79 -1.87
C ILE A 67 6.64 4.98 -2.79
N LEU A 68 5.93 4.85 -3.90
CA LEU A 68 5.67 5.94 -4.82
C LEU A 68 4.40 6.66 -4.37
N ASP A 69 4.56 7.74 -3.59
CA ASP A 69 3.44 8.59 -3.18
C ASP A 69 3.03 9.49 -4.34
N SER A 70 1.83 9.29 -4.84
CA SER A 70 1.32 9.98 -6.01
C SER A 70 0.10 10.82 -5.69
N ALA A 71 -0.03 11.95 -6.41
CA ALA A 71 -1.23 12.76 -6.37
C ALA A 71 -2.47 11.92 -6.69
N GLY A 72 -3.50 11.99 -5.86
CA GLY A 72 -4.78 11.28 -6.07
C GLY A 72 -5.66 11.90 -7.16
N LYS A 73 -5.12 12.78 -8.02
CA LYS A 73 -5.85 13.42 -9.13
C LYS A 73 -5.48 12.78 -10.46
N GLU A 74 -6.48 12.52 -11.29
CA GLU A 74 -6.34 12.01 -12.66
C GLU A 74 -5.43 12.85 -13.56
N LEU A 75 -5.20 14.12 -13.20
CA LEU A 75 -4.38 15.06 -13.96
C LEU A 75 -2.94 14.59 -14.22
N PHE A 76 -2.44 13.67 -13.42
CA PHE A 76 -1.09 13.11 -13.52
C PHE A 76 -1.08 11.64 -13.96
N SER A 77 -2.23 11.10 -14.40
CA SER A 77 -2.39 9.67 -14.68
C SER A 77 -1.42 9.17 -15.76
N GLU A 78 -1.23 9.91 -16.84
CA GLU A 78 -0.35 9.48 -17.94
C GLU A 78 1.14 9.42 -17.55
N MET A 79 1.60 10.35 -16.70
CA MET A 79 2.97 10.32 -16.19
C MET A 79 3.15 9.19 -15.17
N LEU A 80 2.13 8.94 -14.36
CA LEU A 80 2.12 7.86 -13.38
C LEU A 80 2.06 6.49 -14.05
N ASP A 81 1.32 6.36 -15.14
CA ASP A 81 1.18 5.11 -15.88
C ASP A 81 2.53 4.64 -16.46
N LYS A 82 3.40 5.56 -16.91
CA LYS A 82 4.76 5.25 -17.38
C LYS A 82 5.73 4.86 -16.26
N LEU A 83 5.57 5.43 -15.07
CA LEU A 83 6.39 5.08 -13.89
C LEU A 83 5.97 3.75 -13.25
N TRP A 84 4.80 3.22 -13.64
CA TRP A 84 4.15 2.11 -12.98
C TRP A 84 4.04 0.84 -13.82
N GLU A 85 4.97 0.60 -14.71
CA GLU A 85 4.93 -0.53 -15.66
C GLU A 85 4.87 -1.92 -14.98
N SER A 86 5.21 -2.05 -13.69
CA SER A 86 5.09 -3.34 -12.98
C SER A 86 5.11 -3.14 -11.46
N PRO A 87 3.99 -2.75 -10.82
CA PRO A 87 3.95 -2.69 -9.36
C PRO A 87 4.02 -4.11 -8.80
N SER A 88 4.87 -4.31 -7.79
CA SER A 88 5.01 -5.61 -7.14
C SER A 88 3.86 -5.86 -6.17
N VAL A 89 3.38 -4.82 -5.49
CA VAL A 89 2.28 -4.86 -4.52
C VAL A 89 1.42 -3.61 -4.58
N LEU A 90 0.19 -3.73 -4.11
CA LEU A 90 -0.82 -2.68 -4.14
C LEU A 90 -1.29 -2.30 -2.75
N CYS A 91 -1.42 -1.00 -2.48
CA CYS A 91 -2.11 -0.49 -1.31
C CYS A 91 -3.25 0.45 -1.74
N LEU A 92 -4.48 0.02 -1.50
CA LEU A 92 -5.68 0.82 -1.69
C LEU A 92 -6.01 1.54 -0.39
N VAL A 93 -6.19 2.86 -0.45
CA VAL A 93 -6.52 3.68 0.72
C VAL A 93 -7.85 4.39 0.51
N TYR A 94 -8.74 4.27 1.51
CA TYR A 94 -9.99 5.03 1.57
C TYR A 94 -10.13 5.75 2.91
N ASP A 95 -11.03 6.72 2.99
CA ASP A 95 -11.41 7.44 4.19
C ASP A 95 -12.66 6.80 4.79
N VAL A 96 -12.60 6.31 6.02
CA VAL A 96 -13.75 5.65 6.69
C VAL A 96 -14.98 6.55 6.84
N THR A 97 -14.81 7.87 6.70
CA THR A 97 -15.89 8.86 6.75
C THR A 97 -16.47 9.21 5.37
N ASN A 98 -15.96 8.60 4.30
CA ASN A 98 -16.35 8.91 2.93
C ASN A 98 -16.62 7.62 2.13
N GLU A 99 -17.90 7.26 2.03
CA GLU A 99 -18.37 6.08 1.31
C GLU A 99 -17.96 6.09 -0.18
N GLN A 100 -17.93 7.26 -0.82
CA GLN A 100 -17.52 7.37 -2.21
C GLN A 100 -16.06 6.96 -2.41
N SER A 101 -15.17 7.32 -1.47
CA SER A 101 -13.77 6.92 -1.54
C SER A 101 -13.58 5.40 -1.42
N PHE A 102 -14.44 4.74 -0.65
CA PHE A 102 -14.47 3.27 -0.57
C PHE A 102 -15.01 2.64 -1.86
N THR A 103 -16.12 3.15 -2.38
CA THR A 103 -16.70 2.69 -3.65
C THR A 103 -15.71 2.83 -4.81
N ASN A 104 -14.94 3.91 -4.83
CA ASN A 104 -13.92 4.15 -5.85
C ASN A 104 -12.71 3.20 -5.75
N CYS A 105 -12.52 2.49 -4.63
CA CYS A 105 -11.47 1.47 -4.53
C CYS A 105 -11.60 0.37 -5.61
N SER A 106 -12.82 0.02 -6.02
CA SER A 106 -13.05 -0.92 -7.13
C SER A 106 -12.46 -0.42 -8.44
N LYS A 107 -12.69 0.87 -8.78
CA LYS A 107 -12.14 1.50 -9.99
C LYS A 107 -10.61 1.56 -9.96
N TRP A 108 -10.05 1.89 -8.80
CA TRP A 108 -8.61 1.91 -8.61
C TRP A 108 -7.99 0.52 -8.77
N LEU A 109 -8.65 -0.52 -8.24
CA LEU A 109 -8.20 -1.89 -8.38
C LEU A 109 -8.28 -2.38 -9.83
N GLU A 110 -9.36 -2.07 -10.54
CA GLU A 110 -9.49 -2.39 -11.97
C GLU A 110 -8.41 -1.69 -12.79
N LYS A 111 -8.14 -0.42 -12.53
CA LYS A 111 -7.04 0.31 -13.16
C LYS A 111 -5.70 -0.35 -12.89
N ALA A 112 -5.43 -0.79 -11.66
CA ALA A 112 -4.20 -1.51 -11.33
C ALA A 112 -4.10 -2.83 -12.10
N ARG A 113 -5.18 -3.60 -12.16
CA ARG A 113 -5.24 -4.88 -12.87
C ARG A 113 -5.02 -4.74 -14.37
N SER A 114 -5.55 -3.70 -14.98
CA SER A 114 -5.39 -3.45 -16.42
C SER A 114 -3.95 -3.15 -16.84
N GLN A 115 -3.11 -2.74 -15.90
CA GLN A 115 -1.71 -2.37 -16.17
C GLN A 115 -0.70 -3.49 -15.85
N ILE A 116 -1.16 -4.62 -15.29
CA ILE A 116 -0.31 -5.76 -14.95
C ILE A 116 -0.50 -6.83 -16.02
N PRO A 117 0.52 -7.11 -16.85
CA PRO A 117 0.43 -8.19 -17.81
C PRO A 117 0.51 -9.55 -17.08
N GLY A 118 -0.55 -10.37 -17.22
CA GLY A 118 -0.59 -11.73 -16.67
C GLY A 118 -1.74 -11.97 -15.68
N ILE A 119 -1.94 -13.25 -15.32
CA ILE A 119 -3.09 -13.74 -14.53
C ILE A 119 -2.91 -13.51 -13.02
N ASN A 120 -1.70 -13.17 -12.57
CA ASN A 120 -1.42 -12.98 -11.15
C ASN A 120 -1.92 -11.61 -10.66
N LEU A 121 -2.96 -11.63 -9.84
CA LEU A 121 -3.41 -10.46 -9.11
C LEU A 121 -2.25 -9.91 -8.26
N PRO A 122 -2.04 -8.59 -8.23
CA PRO A 122 -1.05 -8.04 -7.32
C PRO A 122 -1.45 -8.36 -5.89
N VAL A 123 -0.51 -8.83 -5.14
CA VAL A 123 -0.65 -8.93 -3.68
C VAL A 123 -0.87 -7.53 -3.14
N GLY A 124 -1.74 -7.38 -2.15
CA GLY A 124 -2.03 -6.04 -1.68
C GLY A 124 -2.88 -5.98 -0.42
N VAL A 125 -3.10 -4.76 0.01
CA VAL A 125 -3.90 -4.43 1.19
C VAL A 125 -4.92 -3.33 0.88
N LEU A 126 -6.04 -3.37 1.61
CA LEU A 126 -7.00 -2.28 1.71
C LEU A 126 -6.83 -1.58 3.07
N VAL A 127 -6.71 -0.27 3.07
CA VAL A 127 -6.52 0.54 4.28
C VAL A 127 -7.64 1.55 4.44
N GLY A 128 -8.45 1.39 5.47
CA GLY A 128 -9.43 2.38 5.92
C GLY A 128 -8.77 3.35 6.90
N ASN A 129 -8.54 4.58 6.47
CA ASN A 129 -7.87 5.59 7.27
C ASN A 129 -8.87 6.54 7.95
N LYS A 130 -8.38 7.31 8.92
CA LYS A 130 -9.10 8.31 9.73
C LYS A 130 -10.10 7.70 10.72
N THR A 131 -9.77 6.57 11.32
CA THR A 131 -10.61 5.91 12.33
C THR A 131 -10.85 6.77 13.60
N ASP A 132 -10.01 7.79 13.84
CA ASP A 132 -10.20 8.82 14.85
C ASP A 132 -11.51 9.60 14.67
N LEU A 133 -12.08 9.63 13.48
CA LEU A 133 -13.34 10.28 13.18
C LEU A 133 -14.54 9.33 13.33
N ALA A 134 -14.55 8.48 14.36
CA ALA A 134 -15.55 7.43 14.56
C ALA A 134 -17.00 7.95 14.53
N GLY A 135 -17.27 9.14 15.07
CA GLY A 135 -18.60 9.76 15.02
C GLY A 135 -19.08 10.19 13.63
N ARG A 136 -18.22 10.15 12.64
CA ARG A 136 -18.51 10.49 11.23
C ARG A 136 -18.32 9.30 10.29
N ARG A 137 -18.16 8.08 10.84
CA ARG A 137 -17.97 6.87 10.05
C ARG A 137 -19.14 6.67 9.08
N ALA A 138 -18.83 6.44 7.82
CA ALA A 138 -19.75 6.14 6.74
C ALA A 138 -19.55 4.73 6.18
N VAL A 139 -18.39 4.11 6.42
CA VAL A 139 -18.04 2.76 5.96
C VAL A 139 -17.82 1.85 7.14
N GLU A 140 -18.63 0.80 7.26
CA GLU A 140 -18.50 -0.17 8.34
C GLU A 140 -17.29 -1.09 8.11
N SER A 141 -16.56 -1.42 9.18
CA SER A 141 -15.38 -2.28 9.13
C SER A 141 -15.68 -3.65 8.55
N ALA A 142 -16.84 -4.22 8.89
CA ALA A 142 -17.27 -5.52 8.38
C ALA A 142 -17.49 -5.51 6.84
N GLN A 143 -18.09 -4.44 6.32
CA GLN A 143 -18.30 -4.23 4.89
C GLN A 143 -16.97 -4.15 4.14
N ALA A 144 -16.03 -3.35 4.64
CA ALA A 144 -14.72 -3.19 4.05
C ALA A 144 -13.92 -4.50 4.04
N ARG A 145 -13.93 -5.25 5.14
CA ARG A 145 -13.27 -6.55 5.23
C ARG A 145 -13.86 -7.58 4.29
N ALA A 146 -15.19 -7.66 4.19
CA ALA A 146 -15.86 -8.59 3.27
C ALA A 146 -15.50 -8.28 1.81
N TRP A 147 -15.50 -6.99 1.44
CA TRP A 147 -15.10 -6.58 0.10
C TRP A 147 -13.61 -6.90 -0.17
N ALA A 148 -12.69 -6.54 0.74
CA ALA A 148 -11.27 -6.82 0.60
C ALA A 148 -11.01 -8.31 0.41
N LEU A 149 -11.62 -9.16 1.24
CA LEU A 149 -11.51 -10.61 1.14
C LEU A 149 -11.97 -11.13 -0.24
N SER A 150 -13.09 -10.60 -0.76
CA SER A 150 -13.58 -10.96 -2.10
C SER A 150 -12.62 -10.59 -3.23
N GLN A 151 -11.75 -9.60 -2.98
CA GLN A 151 -10.73 -9.15 -3.93
C GLN A 151 -9.35 -9.78 -3.71
N GLY A 152 -9.18 -10.64 -2.69
CA GLY A 152 -7.90 -11.23 -2.33
C GLY A 152 -6.96 -10.26 -1.60
N LEU A 153 -7.49 -9.22 -0.95
CA LEU A 153 -6.75 -8.22 -0.22
C LEU A 153 -6.89 -8.40 1.29
N GLU A 154 -5.85 -8.14 2.06
CA GLU A 154 -5.97 -7.96 3.51
C GLU A 154 -6.50 -6.57 3.82
N CYS A 155 -7.32 -6.47 4.88
CA CYS A 155 -7.96 -5.21 5.28
C CYS A 155 -7.44 -4.71 6.61
N PHE A 156 -7.02 -3.46 6.64
CA PHE A 156 -6.54 -2.76 7.82
C PHE A 156 -7.33 -1.46 8.04
N GLU A 157 -7.48 -1.09 9.30
CA GLU A 157 -7.97 0.24 9.69
C GLU A 157 -6.89 0.98 10.45
N THR A 158 -6.70 2.26 10.13
CA THR A 158 -5.62 3.10 10.66
C THR A 158 -6.12 4.47 11.07
N SER A 159 -5.43 5.11 12.01
CA SER A 159 -5.50 6.55 12.20
C SER A 159 -4.09 7.13 12.14
N VAL A 160 -3.80 7.81 11.06
CA VAL A 160 -2.51 8.51 10.92
C VAL A 160 -2.40 9.63 11.95
N LYS A 161 -3.51 10.31 12.26
CA LYS A 161 -3.54 11.42 13.23
C LYS A 161 -3.20 10.94 14.64
N GLU A 162 -3.72 9.78 15.05
CA GLU A 162 -3.50 9.19 16.38
C GLU A 162 -2.40 8.13 16.39
N MET A 163 -1.73 7.91 15.24
CA MET A 163 -0.66 6.92 15.08
C MET A 163 -1.11 5.49 15.42
N ILE A 164 -2.39 5.18 15.16
CA ILE A 164 -2.94 3.87 15.43
C ILE A 164 -2.77 2.98 14.21
N ASN A 165 -2.14 1.83 14.41
CA ASN A 165 -2.03 0.73 13.46
C ASN A 165 -1.44 1.11 12.08
N TYR A 166 -0.62 2.17 12.00
CA TYR A 166 -0.09 2.68 10.74
C TYR A 166 1.01 1.78 10.14
N GLU A 167 1.64 0.91 10.92
CA GLU A 167 2.71 0.01 10.46
C GLU A 167 2.19 -1.33 9.91
N ALA A 168 1.07 -1.83 10.44
CA ALA A 168 0.55 -3.16 10.11
C ALA A 168 0.33 -3.40 8.60
N PRO A 169 -0.20 -2.45 7.81
CA PRO A 169 -0.33 -2.64 6.36
C PRO A 169 1.01 -2.90 5.66
N PHE A 170 2.06 -2.22 6.09
CA PHE A 170 3.39 -2.36 5.48
C PHE A 170 4.08 -3.67 5.87
N HIS A 171 3.94 -4.10 7.13
CA HIS A 171 4.43 -5.40 7.57
C HIS A 171 3.72 -6.55 6.83
N SER A 172 2.41 -6.43 6.63
CA SER A 172 1.66 -7.39 5.83
C SER A 172 2.17 -7.44 4.38
N LEU A 173 2.34 -6.27 3.74
CA LEU A 173 2.87 -6.18 2.39
C LEU A 173 4.27 -6.77 2.26
N ALA A 174 5.17 -6.51 3.24
CA ALA A 174 6.51 -7.07 3.27
C ALA A 174 6.47 -8.61 3.35
N LYS A 175 5.62 -9.16 4.22
CA LYS A 175 5.44 -10.61 4.38
C LYS A 175 4.87 -11.26 3.11
N GLN A 176 3.82 -10.68 2.53
CA GLN A 176 3.19 -11.18 1.32
C GLN A 176 4.16 -11.17 0.13
N PHE A 177 4.94 -10.10 -0.02
CA PHE A 177 5.93 -9.99 -1.09
C PHE A 177 7.08 -10.97 -0.91
N HIS A 178 7.58 -11.13 0.32
CA HIS A 178 8.63 -12.10 0.63
C HIS A 178 8.20 -13.52 0.26
N HIS A 179 6.96 -13.89 0.58
CA HIS A 179 6.39 -15.20 0.21
C HIS A 179 6.37 -15.40 -1.31
N LEU A 180 5.85 -14.44 -2.06
CA LEU A 180 5.85 -14.49 -3.52
C LEU A 180 7.26 -14.60 -4.13
N TYR A 181 8.23 -13.91 -3.52
CA TYR A 181 9.60 -13.98 -3.96
C TYR A 181 10.20 -15.37 -3.75
N GLN A 182 9.95 -15.98 -2.59
CA GLN A 182 10.40 -17.35 -2.30
C GLN A 182 9.78 -18.37 -3.24
N GLU A 183 8.47 -18.32 -3.48
CA GLU A 183 7.80 -19.19 -4.46
C GLU A 183 8.44 -19.10 -5.86
N LYS A 184 8.74 -17.87 -6.32
CA LYS A 184 9.41 -17.68 -7.61
C LYS A 184 10.84 -18.22 -7.64
N LEU A 185 11.58 -18.10 -6.53
CA LEU A 185 12.93 -18.67 -6.41
C LEU A 185 12.90 -20.20 -6.47
N GLU A 186 11.97 -20.85 -5.79
CA GLU A 186 11.81 -22.32 -5.81
C GLU A 186 11.50 -22.81 -7.24
N VAL A 187 10.59 -22.12 -7.94
CA VAL A 187 10.27 -22.45 -9.33
C VAL A 187 11.49 -22.27 -10.24
N PHE A 188 12.27 -21.20 -10.05
CA PHE A 188 13.48 -20.96 -10.83
C PHE A 188 14.57 -22.01 -10.57
N GLN A 189 14.75 -22.39 -9.30
CA GLN A 189 15.70 -23.43 -8.91
C GLN A 189 15.32 -24.82 -9.43
N ALA A 190 14.04 -25.10 -9.59
CA ALA A 190 13.53 -26.36 -10.13
C ALA A 190 13.71 -26.45 -11.68
N LEU A 191 14.01 -25.34 -12.34
CA LEU A 191 14.20 -25.29 -13.81
C LEU A 191 15.67 -25.33 -14.23
N VAL A 192 16.60 -25.25 -13.27
CA VAL A 192 18.05 -25.31 -13.44
C VAL A 192 18.59 -26.65 -12.96
#